data_59c85e84a11bd946529fff28206e28cb
#
_entry.id   59c85e84a11bd946529fff28206e28cb
#
_cell.length_a   1.000
_cell.length_b   1.000
_cell.length_c   1.000
_cell.angle_alpha   90.00
_cell.angle_beta   90.00
_cell.angle_gamma   90.00
#
_symmetry.space_group_name_H-M   'P 1'
#
loop_
_entity.id
_entity.type
_entity.pdbx_description
1 polymer ?
#
loop_
_entity_poly.entity_id
_entity_poly.type
_entity_poly.pdbx_seq_one_letter_code
_entity_poly.pdbx_strand_id
1 'polypeptide(L)'
;QRFRSQAARFLSLSWQATPWPETLEQALELAKGFDKFMPVVQAAERAHKIVQLAQKAMPIEHRDRRYYTDDSKSQLNNIGLGWSVILAMNAWQLDSVRQTRTFDAWSAGGWQTGSFNNKDSLTGREEAVAGGRVWQERCSKLGQPWAALFKKDDWLGASTLVKRLWHIAYLNRDPWNLPTDRRSFPMPNTRGIASHEPETDCNGDEIGEEALRSGNYEEAIVPPKCEESLPSEKYFAVLAFDGDEIGKWISGEKTPRFATQLADYTDAGGAQRQGSKAYYANPENKQRDLLEAQRPLSPSYHIQFSEALGNFALFCARPIVEVFDGRLIYAGGDDVVALLPADTALACARALRAAFQGDPSLESRLRDAASRLRVGRQHFFQQMARNGFLFKCPAPGFLVSGDLPADHNGQPVPFIVPGPAADCSIGIAIAHYRAPLQDVVRAALLAEKRAKNPARGNRSAVAVTLFKRSGETNEWDFKWESGGLELYHAMASALDKGALSSKFPYRTIELLEPYLDRAAGLERSPSAGAFDPVADPVIERAGGW
;
A
#
# COMPACT_ATOMS: atom_id res chain seq x y z
N GLN A 1 22.12 -17.00 -27.56
CA GLN A 1 21.73 -18.27 -26.89
C GLN A 1 21.51 -18.04 -25.38
N ARG A 2 22.46 -17.47 -24.61
CA ARG A 2 22.35 -17.19 -23.15
C ARG A 2 21.11 -16.38 -22.80
N PHE A 3 20.84 -15.28 -23.50
CA PHE A 3 19.65 -14.45 -23.26
C PHE A 3 18.36 -15.28 -23.35
N ARG A 4 18.20 -16.07 -24.43
CA ARG A 4 16.99 -16.92 -24.60
C ARG A 4 16.86 -17.95 -23.48
N SER A 5 17.97 -18.57 -23.07
CA SER A 5 17.98 -19.55 -21.98
C SER A 5 17.58 -18.93 -20.63
N GLN A 6 18.11 -17.76 -20.30
CA GLN A 6 17.75 -17.04 -19.08
C GLN A 6 16.30 -16.51 -19.14
N ALA A 7 15.88 -15.93 -20.28
CA ALA A 7 14.53 -15.40 -20.46
C ALA A 7 13.46 -16.49 -20.38
N ALA A 8 13.71 -17.67 -20.94
CA ALA A 8 12.78 -18.81 -20.90
C ALA A 8 12.53 -19.33 -19.48
N ARG A 9 13.44 -19.08 -18.55
CA ARG A 9 13.38 -19.53 -17.15
C ARG A 9 13.03 -18.41 -16.17
N PHE A 10 12.87 -17.20 -16.65
CA PHE A 10 12.56 -16.04 -15.80
C PHE A 10 11.21 -16.19 -15.10
N LEU A 11 10.23 -16.78 -15.77
CA LEU A 11 8.91 -17.05 -15.23
C LEU A 11 8.64 -18.55 -15.22
N SER A 12 8.33 -19.11 -14.06
CA SER A 12 7.71 -20.42 -13.95
C SER A 12 6.22 -20.23 -13.70
N LEU A 13 5.40 -20.78 -14.58
CA LEU A 13 3.95 -20.75 -14.46
C LEU A 13 3.49 -22.04 -13.79
N SER A 14 2.80 -21.92 -12.65
CA SER A 14 2.10 -23.02 -12.01
C SER A 14 0.62 -22.70 -12.03
N TRP A 15 -0.20 -23.69 -12.35
CA TRP A 15 -1.64 -23.53 -12.38
C TRP A 15 -2.34 -24.71 -11.74
N GLN A 16 -3.53 -24.49 -11.25
CA GLN A 16 -4.43 -25.49 -10.69
C GLN A 16 -5.86 -25.15 -11.08
N ALA A 17 -6.65 -26.15 -11.39
CA ALA A 17 -8.07 -26.02 -11.66
C ALA A 17 -8.84 -26.98 -10.75
N THR A 18 -9.84 -26.45 -10.07
CA THR A 18 -10.77 -27.24 -9.25
C THR A 18 -12.14 -27.22 -9.93
N PRO A 19 -12.76 -28.37 -10.17
CA PRO A 19 -14.11 -28.41 -10.71
C PRO A 19 -15.08 -27.63 -9.82
N TRP A 20 -15.96 -26.85 -10.45
CA TRP A 20 -17.01 -26.15 -9.73
C TRP A 20 -18.12 -27.14 -9.39
N PRO A 21 -18.46 -27.38 -8.13
CA PRO A 21 -19.52 -28.32 -7.75
C PRO A 21 -20.90 -27.76 -8.11
N GLU A 22 -21.87 -28.65 -8.25
CA GLU A 22 -23.23 -28.27 -8.63
C GLU A 22 -24.04 -27.75 -7.43
N THR A 23 -23.72 -28.23 -6.22
CA THR A 23 -24.44 -27.84 -4.99
C THR A 23 -23.50 -27.40 -3.90
N LEU A 24 -24.04 -26.59 -2.94
CA LEU A 24 -23.30 -26.17 -1.76
C LEU A 24 -22.83 -27.37 -0.92
N GLU A 25 -23.68 -28.39 -0.78
CA GLU A 25 -23.34 -29.61 -0.03
C GLU A 25 -22.13 -30.32 -0.63
N GLN A 26 -22.07 -30.45 -1.95
CA GLN A 26 -20.89 -30.99 -2.64
C GLN A 26 -19.64 -30.12 -2.40
N ALA A 27 -19.78 -28.78 -2.40
CA ALA A 27 -18.66 -27.88 -2.12
C ALA A 27 -18.13 -28.07 -0.69
N LEU A 28 -19.02 -28.20 0.29
CA LEU A 28 -18.64 -28.42 1.68
C LEU A 28 -18.03 -29.81 1.90
N GLU A 29 -18.57 -30.83 1.23
CA GLU A 29 -18.07 -32.19 1.33
C GLU A 29 -16.64 -32.34 0.83
N LEU A 30 -16.25 -31.60 -0.22
CA LEU A 30 -14.88 -31.57 -0.72
C LEU A 30 -13.84 -31.17 0.36
N ALA A 31 -14.22 -30.33 1.32
CA ALA A 31 -13.34 -29.83 2.36
C ALA A 31 -13.49 -30.58 3.69
N LYS A 32 -14.52 -31.43 3.84
CA LYS A 32 -14.69 -32.27 5.04
C LYS A 32 -13.51 -33.23 5.20
N GLY A 33 -13.06 -33.35 6.44
CA GLY A 33 -11.91 -34.20 6.76
C GLY A 33 -10.56 -33.48 6.75
N PHE A 34 -10.55 -32.20 6.41
CA PHE A 34 -9.34 -31.38 6.51
C PHE A 34 -9.55 -30.28 7.56
N ASP A 35 -8.96 -30.41 8.74
CA ASP A 35 -9.06 -29.42 9.84
C ASP A 35 -8.72 -28.01 9.39
N LYS A 36 -7.79 -27.89 8.46
CA LYS A 36 -7.36 -26.61 7.89
C LYS A 36 -8.49 -25.81 7.26
N PHE A 37 -9.50 -26.46 6.68
CA PHE A 37 -10.62 -25.80 6.01
C PHE A 37 -11.87 -25.66 6.89
N MET A 38 -11.85 -26.22 8.08
CA MET A 38 -13.01 -26.15 8.98
C MET A 38 -13.51 -24.72 9.26
N PRO A 39 -12.66 -23.70 9.43
CA PRO A 39 -13.13 -22.34 9.62
C PRO A 39 -13.97 -21.81 8.44
N VAL A 40 -13.53 -22.03 7.20
CA VAL A 40 -14.27 -21.58 6.01
C VAL A 40 -15.51 -22.43 5.75
N VAL A 41 -15.49 -23.72 6.04
CA VAL A 41 -16.66 -24.61 5.99
C VAL A 41 -17.74 -24.12 6.98
N GLN A 42 -17.36 -23.89 8.23
CA GLN A 42 -18.27 -23.39 9.26
C GLN A 42 -18.82 -21.99 8.93
N ALA A 43 -18.01 -21.12 8.31
CA ALA A 43 -18.47 -19.82 7.85
C ALA A 43 -19.52 -19.97 6.73
N ALA A 44 -19.29 -20.85 5.76
CA ALA A 44 -20.26 -21.13 4.70
C ALA A 44 -21.56 -21.76 5.23
N GLU A 45 -21.48 -22.68 6.17
CA GLU A 45 -22.65 -23.28 6.84
C GLU A 45 -23.46 -22.25 7.65
N ARG A 46 -22.78 -21.37 8.39
CA ARG A 46 -23.45 -20.27 9.09
C ARG A 46 -24.15 -19.33 8.11
N ALA A 47 -23.48 -18.94 7.03
CA ALA A 47 -24.07 -18.12 5.99
C ALA A 47 -25.29 -18.79 5.35
N HIS A 48 -25.23 -20.09 5.09
CA HIS A 48 -26.35 -20.85 4.55
C HIS A 48 -27.57 -20.84 5.49
N LYS A 49 -27.36 -21.07 6.79
CA LYS A 49 -28.42 -20.97 7.80
C LYS A 49 -29.09 -19.59 7.81
N ILE A 50 -28.29 -18.52 7.72
CA ILE A 50 -28.79 -17.15 7.72
C ILE A 50 -29.62 -16.88 6.47
N VAL A 51 -29.14 -17.29 5.30
CA VAL A 51 -29.89 -17.15 4.06
C VAL A 51 -31.21 -17.93 4.11
N GLN A 52 -31.21 -19.15 4.66
CA GLN A 52 -32.43 -19.93 4.88
C GLN A 52 -33.41 -19.22 5.80
N LEU A 53 -32.94 -18.62 6.91
CA LEU A 53 -33.79 -17.84 7.81
C LEU A 53 -34.39 -16.62 7.10
N ALA A 54 -33.58 -15.87 6.36
CA ALA A 54 -34.04 -14.72 5.59
C ALA A 54 -35.11 -15.10 4.55
N GLN A 55 -34.96 -16.25 3.92
CA GLN A 55 -35.91 -16.77 2.94
C GLN A 55 -37.24 -17.25 3.56
N LYS A 56 -37.17 -17.93 4.69
CA LYS A 56 -38.39 -18.33 5.42
C LYS A 56 -39.26 -17.14 5.85
N ALA A 57 -38.60 -16.01 6.05
CA ALA A 57 -39.24 -14.78 6.47
C ALA A 57 -39.82 -13.96 5.32
N MET A 58 -39.41 -14.22 4.08
CA MET A 58 -39.94 -13.51 2.93
C MET A 58 -41.38 -14.00 2.62
N PRO A 59 -42.36 -13.09 2.46
CA PRO A 59 -43.71 -13.47 2.07
C PRO A 59 -43.70 -14.32 0.80
N ILE A 60 -44.54 -15.35 0.75
CA ILE A 60 -44.62 -16.31 -0.36
C ILE A 60 -44.85 -15.60 -1.71
N GLU A 61 -45.62 -14.53 -1.70
CA GLU A 61 -45.96 -13.65 -2.85
C GLU A 61 -44.73 -12.98 -3.49
N HIS A 62 -43.66 -12.76 -2.73
CA HIS A 62 -42.42 -12.14 -3.20
C HIS A 62 -41.32 -13.15 -3.53
N ARG A 63 -41.59 -14.44 -3.41
CA ARG A 63 -40.61 -15.47 -3.74
C ARG A 63 -40.55 -15.64 -5.26
N ASP A 64 -39.43 -15.31 -5.86
CA ASP A 64 -39.22 -15.54 -7.29
C ASP A 64 -39.15 -17.03 -7.60
N ARG A 65 -40.15 -17.54 -8.34
CA ARG A 65 -40.28 -18.95 -8.73
C ARG A 65 -39.06 -19.50 -9.48
N ARG A 66 -38.25 -18.64 -10.06
CA ARG A 66 -37.02 -19.04 -10.74
C ARG A 66 -35.96 -19.61 -9.79
N TYR A 67 -36.02 -19.25 -8.51
CA TYR A 67 -35.08 -19.66 -7.47
C TYR A 67 -35.67 -20.67 -6.47
N TYR A 68 -36.95 -20.96 -6.56
CA TYR A 68 -37.67 -21.88 -5.68
C TYR A 68 -38.26 -23.00 -6.52
N THR A 69 -37.66 -24.17 -6.47
CA THR A 69 -38.27 -25.37 -6.98
C THR A 69 -39.24 -25.93 -5.96
N ASP A 70 -40.45 -26.06 -6.41
CA ASP A 70 -41.57 -26.81 -5.83
C ASP A 70 -41.70 -27.04 -4.31
N ASP A 71 -42.74 -26.54 -3.83
CA ASP A 71 -43.74 -26.72 -2.79
C ASP A 71 -43.40 -27.24 -1.39
N SER A 72 -42.33 -27.89 -1.11
CA SER A 72 -42.08 -28.35 0.26
C SER A 72 -40.60 -28.55 0.62
N LYS A 73 -39.75 -28.50 -0.35
CA LYS A 73 -38.31 -28.75 -0.20
C LYS A 73 -37.48 -27.72 -0.94
N SER A 74 -37.75 -26.43 -0.75
CA SER A 74 -36.93 -25.40 -1.36
C SER A 74 -35.53 -25.39 -0.76
N GLN A 75 -34.74 -26.35 -1.14
CA GLN A 75 -33.30 -26.29 -1.00
C GLN A 75 -32.79 -25.28 -2.02
N LEU A 76 -32.62 -24.04 -1.57
CA LEU A 76 -31.87 -23.11 -2.36
C LEU A 76 -30.47 -23.63 -2.55
N ASN A 77 -30.16 -23.92 -3.79
CA ASN A 77 -28.80 -24.25 -4.17
C ASN A 77 -27.95 -22.97 -4.18
N ASN A 78 -27.54 -22.52 -2.99
CA ASN A 78 -26.70 -21.36 -2.80
C ASN A 78 -25.21 -21.73 -2.96
N ILE A 79 -24.87 -22.33 -4.10
CA ILE A 79 -23.49 -22.73 -4.39
C ILE A 79 -22.49 -21.57 -4.24
N GLY A 80 -22.93 -20.32 -4.46
CA GLY A 80 -22.12 -19.13 -4.26
C GLY A 80 -21.57 -18.98 -2.83
N LEU A 81 -22.23 -19.55 -1.83
CA LEU A 81 -21.74 -19.61 -0.45
C LEU A 81 -20.58 -20.60 -0.27
N GLY A 82 -20.42 -21.55 -1.18
CA GLY A 82 -19.27 -22.47 -1.23
C GLY A 82 -18.01 -21.87 -1.82
N TRP A 83 -18.08 -20.63 -2.34
CA TRP A 83 -16.95 -19.96 -2.99
C TRP A 83 -15.69 -19.93 -2.14
N SER A 84 -15.80 -19.55 -0.87
CA SER A 84 -14.65 -19.47 0.05
C SER A 84 -13.96 -20.82 0.26
N VAL A 85 -14.76 -21.90 0.33
CA VAL A 85 -14.27 -23.27 0.51
C VAL A 85 -13.49 -23.71 -0.74
N ILE A 86 -14.08 -23.52 -1.90
CA ILE A 86 -13.46 -23.91 -3.18
C ILE A 86 -12.18 -23.09 -3.42
N LEU A 87 -12.21 -21.79 -3.13
CA LEU A 87 -11.04 -20.92 -3.27
C LEU A 87 -9.89 -21.35 -2.35
N ALA A 88 -10.20 -21.63 -1.07
CA ALA A 88 -9.20 -22.09 -0.11
C ALA A 88 -8.57 -23.42 -0.52
N MET A 89 -9.38 -24.36 -1.01
CA MET A 89 -8.90 -25.65 -1.52
C MET A 89 -8.04 -25.49 -2.78
N ASN A 90 -8.49 -24.67 -3.72
CA ASN A 90 -7.73 -24.43 -4.96
C ASN A 90 -6.39 -23.74 -4.67
N ALA A 91 -6.36 -22.78 -3.75
CA ALA A 91 -5.12 -22.12 -3.30
C ALA A 91 -4.16 -23.16 -2.66
N TRP A 92 -4.65 -24.02 -1.81
CA TRP A 92 -3.85 -25.07 -1.18
C TRP A 92 -3.29 -26.07 -2.20
N GLN A 93 -4.11 -26.51 -3.15
CA GLN A 93 -3.68 -27.38 -4.24
C GLN A 93 -2.61 -26.70 -5.11
N LEU A 94 -2.78 -25.41 -5.42
CA LEU A 94 -1.78 -24.64 -6.15
C LEU A 94 -0.46 -24.54 -5.38
N ASP A 95 -0.52 -24.32 -4.07
CA ASP A 95 0.68 -24.32 -3.22
C ASP A 95 1.36 -25.69 -3.22
N SER A 96 0.60 -26.77 -3.19
CA SER A 96 1.15 -28.14 -3.30
C SER A 96 1.87 -28.34 -4.63
N VAL A 97 1.29 -27.90 -5.74
CA VAL A 97 1.94 -27.92 -7.07
C VAL A 97 3.23 -27.11 -7.06
N ARG A 98 3.23 -25.93 -6.43
CA ARG A 98 4.43 -25.09 -6.33
C ARG A 98 5.54 -25.72 -5.49
N GLN A 99 5.18 -26.38 -4.39
CA GLN A 99 6.15 -27.01 -3.47
C GLN A 99 6.71 -28.32 -4.03
N THR A 100 5.94 -29.05 -4.82
CA THR A 100 6.34 -30.33 -5.43
C THR A 100 6.97 -30.18 -6.81
N ARG A 101 7.12 -28.94 -7.32
CA ARG A 101 7.76 -28.71 -8.60
C ARG A 101 9.21 -29.23 -8.59
N THR A 102 9.62 -29.85 -9.68
CA THR A 102 11.00 -30.23 -9.91
C THR A 102 11.83 -28.97 -10.21
N PHE A 103 12.97 -28.84 -9.56
CA PHE A 103 13.96 -27.84 -9.93
C PHE A 103 14.93 -28.48 -10.92
N ASP A 104 15.11 -27.86 -12.06
CA ASP A 104 16.17 -28.27 -12.99
C ASP A 104 17.52 -28.14 -12.28
N ALA A 105 18.39 -29.15 -12.47
CA ALA A 105 19.76 -29.03 -12.02
C ALA A 105 20.37 -27.76 -12.61
N TRP A 106 20.98 -26.93 -11.78
CA TRP A 106 21.54 -25.64 -12.20
C TRP A 106 22.56 -25.76 -13.34
N SER A 107 23.22 -26.93 -13.49
CA SER A 107 24.17 -27.26 -14.56
C SER A 107 23.49 -27.55 -15.90
N ALA A 108 22.25 -28.09 -15.90
CA ALA A 108 21.56 -28.50 -17.12
C ALA A 108 20.96 -27.35 -17.91
N GLY A 109 20.91 -26.16 -17.33
CA GLY A 109 20.10 -25.10 -17.85
C GLY A 109 20.81 -23.85 -18.34
N GLY A 110 22.10 -23.85 -18.49
CA GLY A 110 22.82 -22.63 -18.90
C GLY A 110 22.98 -21.58 -17.79
N TRP A 111 22.64 -21.90 -16.56
CA TRP A 111 23.03 -21.18 -15.36
C TRP A 111 24.48 -21.51 -15.00
N GLN A 112 25.39 -21.26 -15.91
CA GLN A 112 26.78 -21.46 -15.57
C GLN A 112 27.20 -20.33 -14.65
N THR A 113 27.37 -20.64 -13.40
CA THR A 113 27.97 -19.72 -12.41
C THR A 113 29.49 -19.80 -12.46
N GLY A 114 30.06 -19.94 -13.65
CA GLY A 114 31.50 -19.95 -13.85
C GLY A 114 32.11 -18.70 -13.23
N SER A 115 33.15 -18.85 -12.42
CA SER A 115 33.85 -17.75 -11.76
C SER A 115 34.50 -16.75 -12.72
N PHE A 116 34.62 -17.10 -13.98
CA PHE A 116 35.29 -16.30 -15.00
C PHE A 116 34.36 -15.39 -15.84
N ASN A 117 33.04 -15.55 -15.70
CA ASN A 117 32.10 -14.73 -16.45
C ASN A 117 31.61 -13.55 -15.59
N ASN A 118 31.46 -12.38 -16.21
CA ASN A 118 30.83 -11.25 -15.54
C ASN A 118 29.39 -11.62 -15.14
N LYS A 119 29.05 -11.26 -13.92
CA LYS A 119 27.71 -11.44 -13.37
C LYS A 119 26.87 -10.18 -13.56
N ASP A 120 25.56 -10.32 -13.50
CA ASP A 120 24.66 -9.19 -13.40
C ASP A 120 25.05 -8.29 -12.23
N SER A 121 25.36 -7.03 -12.50
CA SER A 121 25.90 -6.09 -11.49
C SER A 121 24.86 -5.69 -10.44
N LEU A 122 23.55 -5.90 -10.70
CA LEU A 122 22.47 -5.59 -9.76
C LEU A 122 22.10 -6.79 -8.88
N THR A 123 22.04 -7.97 -9.46
CA THR A 123 21.55 -9.16 -8.75
C THR A 123 22.69 -10.10 -8.30
N GLY A 124 23.81 -10.07 -8.99
CA GLY A 124 24.93 -11.01 -8.76
C GLY A 124 24.62 -12.48 -9.11
N ARG A 125 23.41 -12.78 -9.58
CA ARG A 125 22.93 -14.17 -9.74
C ARG A 125 23.19 -14.72 -11.13
N GLU A 126 22.80 -14.01 -12.17
CA GLU A 126 22.86 -14.46 -13.55
C GLU A 126 24.17 -14.02 -14.21
N GLU A 127 24.64 -14.80 -15.19
CA GLU A 127 25.73 -14.33 -16.05
C GLU A 127 25.26 -13.19 -16.94
N ALA A 128 26.10 -12.19 -17.12
CA ALA A 128 25.80 -11.07 -17.96
C ALA A 128 25.61 -11.51 -19.44
N VAL A 129 24.56 -11.03 -20.04
CA VAL A 129 24.26 -11.17 -21.48
C VAL A 129 24.47 -9.86 -22.22
N ALA A 130 24.54 -8.75 -21.52
CA ALA A 130 24.77 -7.41 -22.03
C ALA A 130 25.62 -6.60 -21.04
N GLY A 131 26.31 -5.57 -21.53
CA GLY A 131 27.01 -4.63 -20.65
C GLY A 131 28.47 -4.40 -21.04
N GLY A 132 29.15 -3.68 -20.15
CA GLY A 132 30.52 -3.27 -20.33
C GLY A 132 30.70 -2.19 -21.41
N ARG A 133 31.92 -1.77 -21.58
CA ARG A 133 32.31 -0.67 -22.50
C ARG A 133 31.77 -0.83 -23.93
N VAL A 134 31.74 -2.07 -24.44
CA VAL A 134 31.24 -2.33 -25.81
C VAL A 134 29.76 -1.97 -25.97
N TRP A 135 28.94 -2.30 -24.97
CA TRP A 135 27.52 -1.95 -24.99
C TRP A 135 27.30 -0.45 -24.80
N GLN A 136 28.02 0.16 -23.88
CA GLN A 136 27.99 1.62 -23.69
C GLN A 136 28.31 2.35 -25.00
N GLU A 137 29.43 2.02 -25.67
CA GLU A 137 29.82 2.65 -26.93
C GLU A 137 28.81 2.45 -28.05
N ARG A 138 28.20 1.27 -28.16
CA ARG A 138 27.15 1.00 -29.15
C ARG A 138 25.88 1.80 -28.87
N CYS A 139 25.45 1.85 -27.62
CA CYS A 139 24.26 2.60 -27.23
C CYS A 139 24.49 4.13 -27.39
N SER A 140 25.67 4.62 -27.07
CA SER A 140 26.03 6.02 -27.29
C SER A 140 25.95 6.44 -28.78
N LYS A 141 26.30 5.55 -29.71
CA LYS A 141 26.16 5.78 -31.15
C LYS A 141 24.73 5.83 -31.64
N LEU A 142 23.80 5.24 -30.91
CA LEU A 142 22.35 5.26 -31.23
C LEU A 142 21.68 6.57 -30.78
N GLY A 143 22.37 7.41 -30.02
CA GLY A 143 21.80 8.62 -29.45
C GLY A 143 20.79 8.34 -28.31
N GLN A 144 20.10 9.41 -27.91
CA GLN A 144 19.06 9.29 -26.87
C GLN A 144 17.79 8.57 -27.40
N PRO A 145 17.10 7.78 -26.58
CA PRO A 145 17.34 7.50 -25.16
C PRO A 145 18.34 6.36 -24.88
N TRP A 146 18.93 5.76 -25.91
CA TRP A 146 19.78 4.56 -25.76
C TRP A 146 21.11 4.85 -25.06
N ALA A 147 21.67 6.03 -25.29
CA ALA A 147 22.97 6.44 -24.76
C ALA A 147 23.02 6.38 -23.22
N ALA A 148 21.92 6.69 -22.57
CA ALA A 148 21.81 6.74 -21.11
C ALA A 148 21.59 5.38 -20.43
N LEU A 149 21.34 4.32 -21.22
CA LEU A 149 20.92 3.04 -20.66
C LEU A 149 22.04 2.22 -20.00
N PHE A 150 23.30 2.45 -20.42
CA PHE A 150 24.42 1.63 -19.98
C PHE A 150 25.60 2.49 -19.56
N LYS A 151 26.10 2.24 -18.37
CA LYS A 151 27.41 2.70 -17.90
C LYS A 151 28.48 1.68 -18.28
N LYS A 152 29.76 2.10 -18.29
CA LYS A 152 30.90 1.24 -18.64
C LYS A 152 31.03 -0.01 -17.80
N ASP A 153 30.58 0.08 -16.53
CA ASP A 153 30.69 -0.98 -15.53
C ASP A 153 29.38 -1.76 -15.32
N ASP A 154 28.33 -1.43 -16.07
CA ASP A 154 27.08 -2.18 -16.04
C ASP A 154 27.23 -3.51 -16.77
N TRP A 155 26.91 -4.58 -16.05
CA TRP A 155 26.78 -5.94 -16.59
C TRP A 155 25.39 -6.46 -16.27
N LEU A 156 24.61 -6.85 -17.26
CA LEU A 156 23.20 -7.15 -17.08
C LEU A 156 22.87 -8.58 -17.52
N GLY A 157 22.21 -9.33 -16.66
CA GLY A 157 21.52 -10.58 -17.00
C GLY A 157 20.29 -10.30 -17.85
N ALA A 158 19.64 -11.35 -18.36
CA ALA A 158 18.50 -11.21 -19.26
C ALA A 158 17.33 -10.48 -18.59
N SER A 159 17.00 -10.81 -17.35
CA SER A 159 15.90 -10.20 -16.60
C SER A 159 16.10 -8.71 -16.37
N THR A 160 17.30 -8.32 -15.94
CA THR A 160 17.66 -6.93 -15.70
C THR A 160 17.74 -6.14 -17.00
N LEU A 161 18.25 -6.74 -18.07
CA LEU A 161 18.26 -6.14 -19.40
C LEU A 161 16.85 -5.87 -19.92
N VAL A 162 15.94 -6.84 -19.83
CA VAL A 162 14.55 -6.66 -20.23
C VAL A 162 13.89 -5.53 -19.46
N LYS A 163 14.04 -5.49 -18.12
CA LYS A 163 13.48 -4.42 -17.29
C LYS A 163 14.03 -3.05 -17.66
N ARG A 164 15.33 -2.94 -17.92
CA ARG A 164 15.98 -1.68 -18.31
C ARG A 164 15.53 -1.17 -19.68
N LEU A 165 15.25 -2.08 -20.61
CA LEU A 165 14.80 -1.73 -21.96
C LEU A 165 13.27 -1.62 -22.07
N TRP A 166 12.51 -2.01 -21.05
CA TRP A 166 11.06 -2.19 -21.11
C TRP A 166 10.32 -0.97 -21.63
N HIS A 167 10.62 0.19 -21.08
CA HIS A 167 9.96 1.45 -21.45
C HIS A 167 10.29 1.89 -22.87
N ILE A 168 11.50 1.63 -23.39
CA ILE A 168 11.92 2.05 -24.73
C ILE A 168 11.51 1.01 -25.78
N ALA A 169 11.77 -0.27 -25.49
CA ALA A 169 11.63 -1.32 -26.48
C ALA A 169 10.20 -1.87 -26.56
N TYR A 170 9.40 -1.71 -25.49
CA TYR A 170 8.07 -2.30 -25.41
C TYR A 170 6.97 -1.23 -25.25
N LEU A 171 7.02 -0.40 -24.23
CA LEU A 171 5.93 0.56 -23.95
C LEU A 171 5.83 1.68 -24.99
N ASN A 172 6.89 1.94 -25.76
CA ASN A 172 6.91 2.92 -26.84
C ASN A 172 6.33 2.40 -28.18
N ARG A 173 5.90 1.14 -28.22
CA ARG A 173 5.35 0.54 -29.44
C ARG A 173 3.85 0.43 -29.38
N ASP A 174 3.20 0.49 -30.57
CA ASP A 174 1.79 0.15 -30.71
C ASP A 174 1.57 -1.30 -30.21
N PRO A 175 0.45 -1.56 -29.54
CA PRO A 175 -0.70 -0.70 -29.27
C PRO A 175 -0.57 0.17 -28.01
N TRP A 176 0.51 0.07 -27.27
CA TRP A 176 0.66 0.68 -25.95
C TRP A 176 0.95 2.18 -25.99
N ASN A 177 1.47 2.71 -27.06
CA ASN A 177 1.84 4.12 -27.31
C ASN A 177 1.47 5.10 -26.17
N LEU A 178 2.02 4.81 -24.99
CA LEU A 178 1.75 5.62 -23.80
C LEU A 178 2.26 7.05 -24.00
N PRO A 179 1.55 8.06 -23.48
CA PRO A 179 1.96 9.45 -23.58
C PRO A 179 3.42 9.65 -23.15
N THR A 180 4.17 10.43 -23.89
CA THR A 180 5.62 10.66 -23.67
C THR A 180 5.92 11.31 -22.32
N ASP A 181 5.00 12.10 -21.80
CA ASP A 181 5.06 12.76 -20.50
C ASP A 181 5.10 11.80 -19.31
N ARG A 182 4.61 10.56 -19.50
CA ARG A 182 4.62 9.51 -18.46
C ARG A 182 5.75 8.48 -18.64
N ARG A 183 6.59 8.60 -19.67
CA ARG A 183 7.45 7.49 -20.14
C ARG A 183 8.80 7.35 -19.48
N SER A 184 9.35 8.42 -18.95
CA SER A 184 10.69 8.34 -18.36
C SER A 184 11.01 9.59 -17.54
N PHE A 185 10.47 9.67 -16.34
CA PHE A 185 11.17 10.47 -15.36
C PHE A 185 12.34 9.63 -14.84
N PRO A 186 13.58 10.03 -15.03
CA PRO A 186 14.71 9.34 -14.42
C PRO A 186 14.46 9.31 -12.90
N MET A 187 14.67 8.15 -12.30
CA MET A 187 14.57 8.01 -10.85
C MET A 187 15.67 8.87 -10.23
N PRO A 188 15.37 9.90 -9.44
CA PRO A 188 16.39 10.71 -8.80
C PRO A 188 17.22 9.84 -7.85
N ASN A 189 18.47 10.19 -7.65
CA ASN A 189 19.30 9.52 -6.67
C ASN A 189 18.83 9.89 -5.24
N THR A 190 19.33 9.20 -4.23
CA THR A 190 18.96 9.42 -2.82
C THR A 190 19.23 10.84 -2.34
N ARG A 191 20.21 11.54 -2.92
CA ARG A 191 20.50 12.95 -2.61
C ARG A 191 19.42 13.86 -3.18
N GLY A 192 19.04 13.68 -4.46
CA GLY A 192 17.98 14.47 -5.08
C GLY A 192 16.63 14.29 -4.38
N ILE A 193 16.34 13.07 -3.87
CA ILE A 193 15.16 12.86 -3.04
C ILE A 193 15.27 13.60 -1.72
N ALA A 194 16.41 13.50 -1.02
CA ALA A 194 16.62 14.12 0.27
C ALA A 194 16.52 15.66 0.25
N SER A 195 16.95 16.27 -0.84
CA SER A 195 17.00 17.73 -1.00
C SER A 195 15.70 18.35 -1.51
N HIS A 196 14.67 17.57 -1.76
CA HIS A 196 13.45 18.03 -2.46
C HIS A 196 13.72 18.61 -3.85
N GLU A 197 14.90 18.39 -4.40
CA GLU A 197 15.23 18.88 -5.71
C GLU A 197 14.71 17.90 -6.78
N PRO A 198 13.66 18.26 -7.50
CA PRO A 198 13.53 17.74 -8.83
C PRO A 198 14.67 18.39 -9.65
N GLU A 199 15.07 17.73 -10.65
CA GLU A 199 15.88 18.08 -11.79
C GLU A 199 15.80 19.56 -12.24
N THR A 200 16.08 20.50 -11.33
CA THR A 200 16.20 21.93 -11.60
C THR A 200 17.67 22.30 -11.61
N ASP A 201 18.08 23.12 -12.56
CA ASP A 201 19.38 23.73 -12.53
C ASP A 201 19.50 24.77 -11.40
N CYS A 202 20.71 25.35 -11.21
CA CYS A 202 20.96 26.34 -10.17
C CYS A 202 20.11 27.61 -10.27
N ASN A 203 19.43 27.84 -11.38
CA ASN A 203 18.57 29.00 -11.61
C ASN A 203 17.10 28.71 -11.31
N GLY A 204 16.75 27.47 -10.93
CA GLY A 204 15.38 27.06 -10.66
C GLY A 204 14.60 26.71 -11.92
N ASP A 205 15.25 26.67 -13.08
CA ASP A 205 14.63 26.19 -14.30
C ASP A 205 14.61 24.66 -14.30
N GLU A 206 13.48 24.06 -14.70
CA GLU A 206 13.42 22.62 -14.94
C GLU A 206 14.55 22.25 -15.90
N ILE A 207 15.33 21.21 -15.58
CA ILE A 207 16.33 20.69 -16.48
C ILE A 207 15.62 20.33 -17.77
N GLY A 208 15.74 21.21 -18.75
CA GLY A 208 14.96 21.12 -19.96
C GLY A 208 15.22 19.82 -20.70
N GLU A 209 14.30 19.40 -21.55
CA GLU A 209 14.44 18.25 -22.44
C GLU A 209 15.81 18.20 -23.15
N GLU A 210 16.48 19.31 -23.24
CA GLU A 210 17.77 19.48 -23.91
C GLU A 210 18.94 18.93 -23.09
N ALA A 211 18.94 19.06 -21.77
CA ALA A 211 19.92 18.44 -20.86
C ALA A 211 19.69 16.93 -20.75
N LEU A 212 18.42 16.50 -20.77
CA LEU A 212 18.04 15.09 -20.86
C LEU A 212 18.45 14.51 -22.25
N ARG A 213 18.46 15.31 -23.31
CA ARG A 213 18.90 14.93 -24.66
C ARG A 213 20.42 14.89 -24.82
N SER A 214 21.15 15.68 -24.06
CA SER A 214 22.62 15.79 -24.20
C SER A 214 23.40 14.62 -23.60
N GLY A 215 22.75 13.75 -22.82
CA GLY A 215 23.40 12.57 -22.21
C GLY A 215 24.35 12.89 -21.06
N ASN A 216 24.41 14.11 -20.61
CA ASN A 216 25.27 14.55 -19.50
C ASN A 216 24.57 14.36 -18.15
N TYR A 217 24.10 13.14 -17.91
CA TYR A 217 23.40 12.78 -16.67
C TYR A 217 24.27 12.95 -15.42
N GLU A 218 25.58 12.87 -15.51
CA GLU A 218 26.47 13.12 -14.37
C GLU A 218 26.52 14.63 -14.03
N GLU A 219 26.41 15.52 -14.97
CA GLU A 219 26.29 16.96 -14.73
C GLU A 219 24.87 17.39 -14.39
N ALA A 220 23.86 16.76 -14.99
CA ALA A 220 22.44 16.98 -14.65
C ALA A 220 22.05 16.44 -13.25
N ILE A 221 22.79 15.47 -12.71
CA ILE A 221 22.56 14.82 -11.41
C ILE A 221 23.44 15.46 -10.30
N VAL A 222 24.41 16.29 -10.62
CA VAL A 222 25.14 17.07 -9.63
C VAL A 222 24.35 18.35 -9.39
N PRO A 223 23.58 18.43 -8.30
CA PRO A 223 22.97 19.71 -7.95
C PRO A 223 24.11 20.70 -7.73
N PRO A 224 23.95 21.93 -8.21
CA PRO A 224 24.91 22.99 -7.96
C PRO A 224 25.18 23.09 -6.48
N LYS A 225 26.33 23.53 -6.10
CA LYS A 225 26.70 23.87 -4.73
C LYS A 225 25.83 25.03 -4.23
N CYS A 226 24.58 24.76 -3.88
CA CYS A 226 23.77 25.68 -3.10
C CYS A 226 24.35 25.69 -1.69
N GLU A 227 24.85 26.82 -1.27
CA GLU A 227 25.73 26.97 -0.10
C GLU A 227 25.03 26.77 1.26
N GLU A 228 23.71 26.61 1.33
CA GLU A 228 22.99 26.40 2.60
C GLU A 228 21.84 25.40 2.47
N SER A 229 22.18 24.12 2.36
CA SER A 229 21.16 23.07 2.52
C SER A 229 20.82 22.87 3.99
N LEU A 230 19.53 22.86 4.33
CA LEU A 230 19.06 22.53 5.67
C LEU A 230 19.54 21.11 6.06
N PRO A 231 19.78 20.84 7.37
CA PRO A 231 20.18 19.49 7.80
C PRO A 231 19.21 18.39 7.39
N SER A 232 17.90 18.67 7.31
CA SER A 232 16.86 17.76 6.82
C SER A 232 17.03 17.36 5.36
N GLU A 233 17.55 18.26 4.52
CA GLU A 233 17.80 18.03 3.09
C GLU A 233 18.92 17.02 2.80
N LYS A 234 19.54 16.48 3.85
CA LYS A 234 20.56 15.41 3.75
C LYS A 234 20.00 14.03 4.08
N TYR A 235 18.73 13.94 4.46
CA TYR A 235 18.11 12.69 4.85
C TYR A 235 16.93 12.35 3.93
N PHE A 236 16.88 11.10 3.52
CA PHE A 236 15.74 10.54 2.80
C PHE A 236 15.07 9.47 3.65
N ALA A 237 13.86 9.12 3.29
CA ALA A 237 13.09 8.06 3.91
C ALA A 237 12.67 7.00 2.88
N VAL A 238 12.64 5.76 3.32
CA VAL A 238 11.92 4.67 2.65
C VAL A 238 10.66 4.41 3.45
N LEU A 239 9.53 4.40 2.78
CA LEU A 239 8.22 4.08 3.33
C LEU A 239 7.78 2.71 2.79
N ALA A 240 7.39 1.82 3.70
CA ALA A 240 6.78 0.53 3.39
C ALA A 240 5.38 0.50 4.06
N PHE A 241 4.36 0.42 3.26
CA PHE A 241 2.94 0.37 3.65
C PHE A 241 2.41 -1.02 3.38
N ASP A 242 1.60 -1.57 4.29
CA ASP A 242 0.91 -2.84 4.09
C ASP A 242 -0.47 -2.83 4.80
N GLY A 243 -1.48 -3.30 4.09
CA GLY A 243 -2.84 -3.40 4.62
C GLY A 243 -2.95 -4.46 5.72
N ASP A 244 -3.61 -4.09 6.81
CA ASP A 244 -3.73 -4.97 7.97
C ASP A 244 -4.76 -6.08 7.75
N GLU A 245 -4.32 -7.33 7.97
CA GLU A 245 -5.17 -8.51 7.96
C GLU A 245 -6.00 -8.72 6.67
N ILE A 246 -5.46 -8.27 5.52
CA ILE A 246 -6.13 -8.42 4.22
C ILE A 246 -6.52 -9.88 3.93
N GLY A 247 -5.67 -10.83 4.36
CA GLY A 247 -6.00 -12.26 4.30
C GLY A 247 -7.31 -12.61 5.01
N LYS A 248 -7.63 -11.99 6.16
CA LYS A 248 -8.89 -12.22 6.88
C LYS A 248 -10.11 -11.60 6.19
N TRP A 249 -9.92 -10.53 5.43
CA TRP A 249 -10.97 -9.98 4.58
C TRP A 249 -11.27 -10.92 3.40
N ILE A 250 -10.22 -11.46 2.78
CA ILE A 250 -10.34 -12.40 1.65
C ILE A 250 -10.90 -13.75 2.11
N SER A 251 -10.56 -14.23 3.31
CA SER A 251 -11.08 -15.49 3.84
C SER A 251 -12.52 -15.40 4.36
N GLY A 252 -13.04 -14.18 4.54
CA GLY A 252 -14.41 -13.96 5.06
C GLY A 252 -14.49 -13.82 6.58
N GLU A 253 -13.36 -13.88 7.30
CA GLU A 253 -13.35 -13.71 8.76
C GLU A 253 -13.72 -12.29 9.20
N LYS A 254 -13.42 -11.29 8.35
CA LYS A 254 -13.67 -9.86 8.61
C LYS A 254 -14.71 -9.24 7.69
N THR A 255 -15.57 -10.02 7.03
CA THR A 255 -16.64 -9.42 6.23
C THR A 255 -17.56 -8.57 7.11
N PRO A 256 -18.06 -7.43 6.62
CA PRO A 256 -18.92 -6.55 7.40
C PRO A 256 -20.22 -7.25 7.80
N ARG A 257 -20.79 -6.83 8.92
CA ARG A 257 -22.11 -7.32 9.33
C ARG A 257 -23.20 -6.74 8.43
N PHE A 258 -24.29 -7.48 8.24
CA PHE A 258 -25.45 -7.00 7.48
C PHE A 258 -25.99 -5.67 8.02
N ALA A 259 -25.99 -5.49 9.35
CA ALA A 259 -26.42 -4.23 9.97
C ALA A 259 -25.68 -2.99 9.43
N THR A 260 -24.42 -3.14 9.01
CA THR A 260 -23.62 -2.01 8.46
C THR A 260 -23.91 -1.73 6.99
N GLN A 261 -24.61 -2.64 6.30
CA GLN A 261 -24.93 -2.51 4.87
C GLN A 261 -26.39 -2.14 4.64
N LEU A 262 -27.20 -2.15 5.68
CA LEU A 262 -28.60 -1.75 5.62
C LEU A 262 -28.71 -0.30 6.09
N ALA A 263 -29.28 0.55 5.26
CA ALA A 263 -29.49 1.97 5.55
C ALA A 263 -30.97 2.30 5.53
N ASP A 264 -31.33 3.30 6.33
CA ASP A 264 -32.57 4.04 6.12
C ASP A 264 -32.42 4.90 4.88
N TYR A 265 -33.51 5.14 4.16
CA TYR A 265 -33.47 5.93 2.93
C TYR A 265 -34.39 7.15 3.04
N THR A 266 -34.03 8.19 2.31
CA THR A 266 -34.88 9.37 2.14
C THR A 266 -35.68 9.22 0.85
N ASP A 267 -36.98 9.28 0.93
CA ASP A 267 -37.84 9.20 -0.27
C ASP A 267 -37.75 10.48 -1.13
N ALA A 268 -38.33 10.44 -2.32
CA ALA A 268 -38.33 11.57 -3.26
C ALA A 268 -38.98 12.84 -2.71
N GLY A 269 -39.77 12.73 -1.63
CA GLY A 269 -40.40 13.85 -0.92
C GLY A 269 -39.55 14.41 0.23
N GLY A 270 -38.34 13.89 0.45
CA GLY A 270 -37.46 14.32 1.54
C GLY A 270 -37.78 13.71 2.91
N ALA A 271 -38.77 12.81 3.01
CA ALA A 271 -39.09 12.14 4.26
C ALA A 271 -38.16 10.93 4.52
N GLN A 272 -37.57 10.88 5.72
CA GLN A 272 -36.85 9.70 6.12
C GLN A 272 -37.82 8.52 6.30
N ARG A 273 -37.60 7.49 5.52
CA ARG A 273 -38.33 6.23 5.62
C ARG A 273 -37.51 5.22 6.38
N GLN A 274 -38.17 4.50 7.26
CA GLN A 274 -37.57 3.34 7.92
C GLN A 274 -37.22 2.31 6.84
N GLY A 275 -35.91 2.11 6.65
CA GLY A 275 -35.39 1.16 5.69
C GLY A 275 -35.31 -0.25 6.24
N SER A 276 -34.61 -1.09 5.51
CA SER A 276 -34.42 -2.51 5.84
C SER A 276 -33.84 -2.72 7.24
N LYS A 277 -33.00 -1.81 7.72
CA LYS A 277 -32.41 -1.92 9.07
C LYS A 277 -33.46 -1.87 10.17
N ALA A 278 -34.39 -0.90 10.09
CA ALA A 278 -35.47 -0.78 11.08
C ALA A 278 -36.44 -1.97 11.00
N TYR A 279 -36.73 -2.46 9.78
CA TYR A 279 -37.55 -3.66 9.60
C TYR A 279 -36.96 -4.87 10.31
N TYR A 280 -35.67 -5.15 10.10
CA TYR A 280 -35.01 -6.29 10.73
C TYR A 280 -34.73 -6.09 12.24
N ALA A 281 -34.62 -4.84 12.69
CA ALA A 281 -34.43 -4.52 14.12
C ALA A 281 -35.71 -4.64 14.95
N ASN A 282 -36.90 -4.69 14.31
CA ASN A 282 -38.15 -4.81 15.00
C ASN A 282 -38.24 -6.16 15.77
N PRO A 283 -38.46 -6.15 17.10
CA PRO A 283 -38.54 -7.36 17.91
C PRO A 283 -39.61 -8.37 17.46
N GLU A 284 -40.68 -7.89 16.81
CA GLU A 284 -41.73 -8.72 16.25
C GLU A 284 -41.26 -9.54 15.04
N ASN A 285 -40.25 -9.04 14.32
CA ASN A 285 -39.64 -9.75 13.23
C ASN A 285 -38.52 -10.66 13.79
N LYS A 286 -38.79 -11.95 13.88
CA LYS A 286 -37.89 -12.99 14.41
C LYS A 286 -36.54 -13.14 13.66
N GLN A 287 -35.96 -12.02 13.18
CA GLN A 287 -34.82 -12.01 12.26
C GLN A 287 -33.69 -11.09 12.71
N ARG A 288 -33.70 -10.67 13.96
CA ARG A 288 -32.66 -9.81 14.55
C ARG A 288 -31.25 -10.39 14.37
N ASP A 289 -31.15 -11.73 14.40
CA ASP A 289 -29.90 -12.44 14.21
C ASP A 289 -29.26 -12.19 12.83
N LEU A 290 -30.07 -11.81 11.83
CA LEU A 290 -29.58 -11.43 10.51
C LEU A 290 -28.71 -10.16 10.56
N LEU A 291 -29.08 -9.19 11.40
CA LEU A 291 -28.32 -7.94 11.52
C LEU A 291 -26.91 -8.17 12.07
N GLU A 292 -26.78 -9.10 13.00
CA GLU A 292 -25.50 -9.46 13.63
C GLU A 292 -24.64 -10.40 12.77
N ALA A 293 -25.24 -11.00 11.75
CA ALA A 293 -24.55 -11.93 10.88
C ALA A 293 -23.58 -11.20 9.96
N GLN A 294 -22.44 -11.81 9.73
CA GLN A 294 -21.48 -11.33 8.74
C GLN A 294 -21.98 -11.59 7.32
N ARG A 295 -21.68 -10.68 6.40
CA ARG A 295 -21.95 -10.86 4.98
C ARG A 295 -21.24 -12.12 4.49
N PRO A 296 -21.93 -13.04 3.79
CA PRO A 296 -21.30 -14.19 3.18
C PRO A 296 -20.25 -13.80 2.15
N LEU A 297 -19.16 -14.53 2.16
CA LEU A 297 -18.15 -14.39 1.13
C LEU A 297 -18.71 -14.91 -0.21
N SER A 298 -18.58 -14.13 -1.25
CA SER A 298 -19.09 -14.45 -2.59
C SER A 298 -18.11 -14.00 -3.68
N PRO A 299 -18.19 -14.51 -4.92
CA PRO A 299 -17.38 -14.02 -6.03
C PRO A 299 -17.49 -12.50 -6.21
N SER A 300 -18.70 -11.94 -6.10
CA SER A 300 -18.91 -10.49 -6.23
C SER A 300 -18.22 -9.69 -5.12
N TYR A 301 -18.17 -10.23 -3.90
CA TYR A 301 -17.41 -9.60 -2.80
C TYR A 301 -15.92 -9.58 -3.12
N HIS A 302 -15.37 -10.68 -3.60
CA HIS A 302 -13.95 -10.75 -3.98
C HIS A 302 -13.60 -9.78 -5.10
N ILE A 303 -14.46 -9.67 -6.13
CA ILE A 303 -14.26 -8.72 -7.22
C ILE A 303 -14.25 -7.30 -6.68
N GLN A 304 -15.25 -6.91 -5.88
CA GLN A 304 -15.34 -5.58 -5.28
C GLN A 304 -14.17 -5.27 -4.36
N PHE A 305 -13.73 -6.23 -3.55
CA PHE A 305 -12.59 -6.05 -2.66
C PHE A 305 -11.28 -5.93 -3.44
N SER A 306 -11.08 -6.75 -4.46
CA SER A 306 -9.94 -6.66 -5.37
C SER A 306 -9.92 -5.34 -6.14
N GLU A 307 -11.10 -4.86 -6.59
CA GLU A 307 -11.25 -3.56 -7.22
C GLU A 307 -10.87 -2.42 -6.27
N ALA A 308 -11.32 -2.47 -5.01
CA ALA A 308 -10.98 -1.46 -4.02
C ALA A 308 -9.48 -1.37 -3.76
N LEU A 309 -8.79 -2.52 -3.62
CA LEU A 309 -7.34 -2.58 -3.50
C LEU A 309 -6.64 -2.09 -4.77
N GLY A 310 -7.13 -2.51 -5.94
CA GLY A 310 -6.62 -2.09 -7.24
C GLY A 310 -6.75 -0.57 -7.45
N ASN A 311 -7.89 0.01 -7.10
CA ASN A 311 -8.13 1.45 -7.19
C ASN A 311 -7.17 2.26 -6.31
N PHE A 312 -6.93 1.80 -5.08
CA PHE A 312 -5.95 2.42 -4.20
C PHE A 312 -4.54 2.39 -4.82
N ALA A 313 -4.09 1.22 -5.28
CA ALA A 313 -2.76 1.07 -5.84
C ALA A 313 -2.56 1.86 -7.15
N LEU A 314 -3.56 1.83 -8.04
CA LEU A 314 -3.46 2.43 -9.39
C LEU A 314 -3.72 3.93 -9.39
N PHE A 315 -4.69 4.41 -8.60
CA PHE A 315 -5.17 5.78 -8.69
C PHE A 315 -4.74 6.65 -7.51
N CYS A 316 -4.44 6.07 -6.33
CA CYS A 316 -4.14 6.87 -5.14
C CYS A 316 -2.65 6.89 -4.80
N ALA A 317 -1.97 5.75 -4.80
CA ALA A 317 -0.63 5.63 -4.23
C ALA A 317 0.38 6.58 -4.88
N ARG A 318 0.48 6.59 -6.20
CA ARG A 318 1.44 7.42 -6.92
C ARG A 318 1.17 8.92 -6.77
N PRO A 319 -0.03 9.44 -7.06
CA PRO A 319 -0.28 10.88 -6.95
C PRO A 319 -0.04 11.39 -5.53
N ILE A 320 -0.41 10.61 -4.51
CA ILE A 320 -0.17 10.99 -3.10
C ILE A 320 1.31 11.08 -2.82
N VAL A 321 2.09 10.06 -3.14
CA VAL A 321 3.54 10.05 -2.91
C VAL A 321 4.22 11.24 -3.61
N GLU A 322 3.80 11.57 -4.83
CA GLU A 322 4.35 12.69 -5.61
C GLU A 322 4.01 14.07 -5.00
N VAL A 323 2.85 14.23 -4.34
CA VAL A 323 2.52 15.46 -3.57
C VAL A 323 3.52 15.72 -2.45
N PHE A 324 4.06 14.67 -1.85
CA PHE A 324 5.05 14.76 -0.80
C PHE A 324 6.50 14.71 -1.31
N ASP A 325 6.73 15.06 -2.56
CA ASP A 325 8.04 15.07 -3.21
C ASP A 325 8.71 13.70 -3.32
N GLY A 326 7.91 12.65 -3.11
CA GLY A 326 8.38 11.27 -3.16
C GLY A 326 8.39 10.66 -4.56
N ARG A 327 8.89 9.43 -4.59
CA ARG A 327 8.86 8.57 -5.78
C ARG A 327 8.28 7.22 -5.40
N LEU A 328 7.21 6.83 -6.06
CA LEU A 328 6.64 5.50 -5.91
C LEU A 328 7.56 4.47 -6.57
N ILE A 329 7.95 3.46 -5.79
CA ILE A 329 8.74 2.33 -6.27
C ILE A 329 7.83 1.17 -6.66
N TYR A 330 6.85 0.90 -5.81
CA TYR A 330 5.93 -0.23 -5.98
C TYR A 330 4.59 0.08 -5.33
N ALA A 331 3.51 -0.31 -5.99
CA ALA A 331 2.17 -0.40 -5.43
C ALA A 331 1.49 -1.65 -5.98
N GLY A 332 1.04 -2.53 -5.10
CA GLY A 332 0.49 -3.84 -5.47
C GLY A 332 -0.69 -4.22 -4.59
N GLY A 333 -1.84 -3.57 -4.80
CA GLY A 333 -3.02 -3.81 -3.99
C GLY A 333 -2.93 -3.15 -2.62
N ASP A 334 -2.53 -3.90 -1.61
CA ASP A 334 -2.39 -3.46 -0.23
C ASP A 334 -0.97 -3.05 0.16
N ASP A 335 0.02 -3.31 -0.70
CA ASP A 335 1.42 -2.98 -0.46
C ASP A 335 1.85 -1.72 -1.21
N VAL A 336 2.56 -0.81 -0.54
CA VAL A 336 3.21 0.34 -1.19
C VAL A 336 4.63 0.50 -0.68
N VAL A 337 5.58 0.71 -1.59
CA VAL A 337 6.95 1.11 -1.27
C VAL A 337 7.28 2.42 -1.98
N ALA A 338 7.75 3.40 -1.23
CA ALA A 338 8.09 4.71 -1.76
C ALA A 338 9.39 5.26 -1.16
N LEU A 339 10.07 6.12 -1.93
CA LEU A 339 11.16 6.97 -1.46
C LEU A 339 10.66 8.39 -1.28
N LEU A 340 11.02 9.02 -0.19
CA LEU A 340 10.53 10.35 0.21
C LEU A 340 11.65 11.18 0.82
N PRO A 341 11.56 12.52 0.80
CA PRO A 341 12.30 13.35 1.74
C PRO A 341 11.94 12.98 3.18
N ALA A 342 12.90 13.06 4.09
CA ALA A 342 12.70 12.61 5.47
C ALA A 342 11.60 13.37 6.21
N ASP A 343 11.47 14.66 5.97
CA ASP A 343 10.53 15.58 6.62
C ASP A 343 9.08 15.40 6.14
N THR A 344 8.87 14.87 4.94
CA THR A 344 7.53 14.65 4.37
C THR A 344 7.00 13.23 4.59
N ALA A 345 7.87 12.28 4.93
CA ALA A 345 7.55 10.84 4.95
C ALA A 345 6.38 10.49 5.89
N LEU A 346 6.34 11.06 7.09
CA LEU A 346 5.29 10.80 8.07
C LEU A 346 3.94 11.39 7.65
N ALA A 347 3.96 12.58 7.05
CA ALA A 347 2.77 13.22 6.50
C ALA A 347 2.22 12.42 5.30
N CYS A 348 3.10 11.93 4.43
CA CYS A 348 2.73 11.03 3.34
C CYS A 348 2.11 9.73 3.85
N ALA A 349 2.67 9.12 4.89
CA ALA A 349 2.11 7.92 5.52
C ALA A 349 0.66 8.14 6.00
N ARG A 350 0.38 9.29 6.65
CA ARG A 350 -0.98 9.67 7.08
C ARG A 350 -1.92 9.87 5.89
N ALA A 351 -1.45 10.46 4.80
CA ALA A 351 -2.26 10.68 3.61
C ALA A 351 -2.56 9.36 2.87
N LEU A 352 -1.59 8.45 2.77
CA LEU A 352 -1.80 7.13 2.20
C LEU A 352 -2.83 6.32 3.01
N ARG A 353 -2.73 6.34 4.36
CA ARG A 353 -3.74 5.71 5.22
C ARG A 353 -5.12 6.31 4.99
N ALA A 354 -5.22 7.64 4.96
CA ALA A 354 -6.50 8.32 4.73
C ALA A 354 -7.11 7.97 3.37
N ALA A 355 -6.29 7.84 2.34
CA ALA A 355 -6.75 7.38 1.03
C ALA A 355 -7.19 5.91 1.04
N PHE A 356 -6.47 5.04 1.74
CA PHE A 356 -6.83 3.62 1.90
C PHE A 356 -8.18 3.46 2.58
N GLN A 357 -8.47 4.31 3.55
CA GLN A 357 -9.74 4.32 4.27
C GLN A 357 -10.86 5.11 3.57
N GLY A 358 -10.53 5.91 2.55
CA GLY A 358 -11.48 6.86 1.99
C GLY A 358 -11.94 7.85 3.06
N ASP A 359 -10.98 8.45 3.78
CA ASP A 359 -11.23 9.36 4.89
C ASP A 359 -11.36 10.81 4.39
N PRO A 360 -12.38 11.57 4.82
CA PRO A 360 -12.56 12.97 4.44
C PRO A 360 -11.36 13.88 4.75
N SER A 361 -10.52 13.53 5.71
CA SER A 361 -9.32 14.31 6.04
C SER A 361 -8.25 14.29 4.94
N LEU A 362 -8.36 13.41 3.95
CA LEU A 362 -7.39 13.30 2.86
C LEU A 362 -7.21 14.62 2.11
N GLU A 363 -8.32 15.28 1.76
CA GLU A 363 -8.26 16.55 1.01
C GLU A 363 -7.48 17.63 1.76
N SER A 364 -7.75 17.81 3.06
CA SER A 364 -7.02 18.80 3.87
C SER A 364 -5.54 18.46 4.00
N ARG A 365 -5.20 17.20 4.22
CA ARG A 365 -3.80 16.73 4.30
C ARG A 365 -3.01 17.01 3.02
N LEU A 366 -3.61 16.74 1.87
CA LEU A 366 -2.98 16.99 0.58
C LEU A 366 -2.87 18.49 0.28
N ARG A 367 -3.87 19.28 0.64
CA ARG A 367 -3.83 20.75 0.51
C ARG A 367 -2.74 21.36 1.38
N ASP A 368 -2.58 20.91 2.61
CA ASP A 368 -1.53 21.36 3.52
C ASP A 368 -0.12 21.00 2.99
N ALA A 369 0.02 19.79 2.43
CA ALA A 369 1.25 19.39 1.77
C ALA A 369 1.56 20.26 0.55
N ALA A 370 0.58 20.42 -0.34
CA ALA A 370 0.72 21.23 -1.55
C ALA A 370 1.11 22.70 -1.24
N SER A 371 0.61 23.26 -0.13
CA SER A 371 0.95 24.63 0.30
C SER A 371 2.44 24.80 0.67
N ARG A 372 3.12 23.71 1.00
CA ARG A 372 4.55 23.70 1.38
C ARG A 372 5.47 23.37 0.21
N LEU A 373 4.92 22.99 -0.95
CA LEU A 373 5.71 22.70 -2.15
C LEU A 373 6.36 23.98 -2.71
N ARG A 374 7.56 23.84 -3.24
CA ARG A 374 8.23 24.92 -3.98
C ARG A 374 7.42 25.28 -5.24
N VAL A 375 7.52 26.53 -5.68
CA VAL A 375 6.66 27.13 -6.73
C VAL A 375 6.54 26.29 -8.02
N GLY A 376 7.62 25.65 -8.46
CA GLY A 376 7.61 24.81 -9.67
C GLY A 376 6.74 23.56 -9.56
N ARG A 377 6.61 22.99 -8.36
CA ARG A 377 5.78 21.80 -8.14
C ARG A 377 4.32 22.09 -7.88
N GLN A 378 4.00 23.28 -7.40
CA GLN A 378 2.60 23.72 -7.34
C GLN A 378 1.98 23.72 -8.75
N HIS A 379 2.76 24.09 -9.78
CA HIS A 379 2.31 24.06 -11.17
C HIS A 379 2.07 22.62 -11.65
N PHE A 380 2.98 21.68 -11.34
CA PHE A 380 2.81 20.26 -11.63
C PHE A 380 1.53 19.70 -10.97
N PHE A 381 1.31 20.03 -9.71
CA PHE A 381 0.12 19.63 -8.96
C PHE A 381 -1.15 20.21 -9.58
N GLN A 382 -1.14 21.49 -10.01
CA GLN A 382 -2.27 22.12 -10.69
C GLN A 382 -2.54 21.51 -12.07
N GLN A 383 -1.51 21.10 -12.80
CA GLN A 383 -1.67 20.41 -14.09
C GLN A 383 -2.22 19.00 -13.93
N MET A 384 -1.89 18.29 -12.85
CA MET A 384 -2.42 16.95 -12.58
C MET A 384 -3.89 16.98 -12.16
N ALA A 385 -4.35 18.04 -11.52
CA ALA A 385 -5.70 18.17 -11.00
C ALA A 385 -6.64 18.87 -12.00
N ARG A 386 -7.12 18.16 -13.02
CA ARG A 386 -8.01 18.71 -14.07
C ARG A 386 -9.23 19.43 -13.53
N ASN A 387 -9.74 19.04 -12.35
CA ASN A 387 -10.95 19.59 -11.73
C ASN A 387 -10.63 20.50 -10.52
N GLY A 388 -9.39 20.96 -10.36
CA GLY A 388 -8.98 21.86 -9.27
C GLY A 388 -8.83 21.17 -7.90
N PHE A 389 -8.84 19.85 -7.84
CA PHE A 389 -8.58 19.04 -6.66
C PHE A 389 -7.87 17.74 -7.05
N LEU A 390 -7.10 17.15 -6.16
CA LEU A 390 -6.49 15.84 -6.39
C LEU A 390 -7.45 14.72 -5.99
N PHE A 391 -7.94 14.77 -4.76
CA PHE A 391 -8.93 13.82 -4.26
C PHE A 391 -10.01 14.54 -3.45
N LYS A 392 -11.25 14.03 -3.56
CA LYS A 392 -12.37 14.32 -2.69
C LYS A 392 -12.95 13.01 -2.18
N CYS A 393 -13.49 13.05 -0.96
CA CYS A 393 -14.18 11.92 -0.34
C CYS A 393 -15.69 12.25 -0.29
N PRO A 394 -16.49 11.78 -1.24
CA PRO A 394 -17.92 12.02 -1.24
C PRO A 394 -18.65 11.24 -0.14
N ALA A 395 -18.11 10.09 0.25
CA ALA A 395 -18.59 9.27 1.35
C ALA A 395 -17.44 8.38 1.86
N PRO A 396 -17.46 7.94 3.12
CA PRO A 396 -16.44 7.04 3.65
C PRO A 396 -16.27 5.79 2.78
N GLY A 397 -15.03 5.46 2.42
CA GLY A 397 -14.69 4.35 1.53
C GLY A 397 -14.82 4.65 0.03
N PHE A 398 -15.17 5.90 -0.35
CA PHE A 398 -15.24 6.34 -1.73
C PHE A 398 -14.35 7.56 -1.96
N LEU A 399 -13.64 7.56 -3.07
CA LEU A 399 -12.84 8.70 -3.51
C LEU A 399 -13.23 9.12 -4.93
N VAL A 400 -13.03 10.39 -5.21
CA VAL A 400 -13.08 10.97 -6.55
C VAL A 400 -11.72 11.57 -6.83
N SER A 401 -11.12 11.22 -7.96
CA SER A 401 -9.85 11.81 -8.40
C SER A 401 -10.10 12.91 -9.45
N GLY A 402 -9.44 14.04 -9.28
CA GLY A 402 -9.44 15.11 -10.28
C GLY A 402 -8.70 14.75 -11.57
N ASP A 403 -7.92 13.69 -11.55
CA ASP A 403 -7.08 13.24 -12.67
C ASP A 403 -7.80 12.20 -13.57
N LEU A 404 -8.85 11.58 -13.05
CA LEU A 404 -9.63 10.61 -13.82
C LEU A 404 -10.64 11.32 -14.75
N PRO A 405 -10.93 10.71 -15.91
CA PRO A 405 -11.96 11.23 -16.80
C PRO A 405 -13.29 11.35 -16.09
N ALA A 406 -14.00 12.45 -16.36
CA ALA A 406 -15.38 12.61 -15.95
C ALA A 406 -16.32 11.68 -16.75
N ASP A 407 -17.50 11.43 -16.22
CA ASP A 407 -18.55 10.73 -16.94
C ASP A 407 -19.08 11.54 -18.16
N HIS A 408 -20.04 10.97 -18.88
CA HIS A 408 -20.66 11.63 -20.04
C HIS A 408 -21.39 12.96 -19.71
N ASN A 409 -21.66 13.23 -18.42
CA ASN A 409 -22.23 14.48 -17.93
C ASN A 409 -21.18 15.47 -17.42
N GLY A 410 -19.91 15.16 -17.56
CA GLY A 410 -18.80 15.96 -17.03
C GLY A 410 -18.63 15.88 -15.52
N GLN A 411 -19.26 14.89 -14.85
CA GLN A 411 -19.12 14.70 -13.42
C GLN A 411 -17.99 13.70 -13.10
N PRO A 412 -17.14 14.01 -12.10
CA PRO A 412 -16.12 13.10 -11.65
C PRO A 412 -16.73 11.79 -11.11
N VAL A 413 -16.22 10.65 -11.57
CA VAL A 413 -16.73 9.33 -11.19
C VAL A 413 -16.10 8.88 -9.87
N PRO A 414 -16.91 8.58 -8.84
CA PRO A 414 -16.39 8.02 -7.59
C PRO A 414 -15.97 6.56 -7.79
N PHE A 415 -14.90 6.16 -7.11
CA PHE A 415 -14.41 4.79 -7.06
C PHE A 415 -14.24 4.32 -5.62
N ILE A 416 -14.40 3.02 -5.40
CA ILE A 416 -14.26 2.41 -4.08
C ILE A 416 -12.79 2.23 -3.71
N VAL A 417 -12.49 2.39 -2.42
CA VAL A 417 -11.23 2.01 -1.77
C VAL A 417 -11.53 1.06 -0.60
N PRO A 418 -10.55 0.43 0.06
CA PRO A 418 -10.81 -0.55 1.13
C PRO A 418 -11.76 -0.06 2.24
N GLY A 419 -11.72 1.24 2.55
CA GLY A 419 -12.73 1.87 3.40
C GLY A 419 -12.36 1.89 4.90
N PRO A 420 -13.19 2.56 5.73
CA PRO A 420 -12.84 2.90 7.12
C PRO A 420 -12.72 1.68 8.06
N ALA A 421 -13.25 0.53 7.66
CA ALA A 421 -13.08 -0.70 8.43
C ALA A 421 -11.76 -1.42 8.17
N ALA A 422 -11.07 -1.07 7.08
CA ALA A 422 -9.73 -1.55 6.77
C ALA A 422 -8.68 -0.55 7.27
N ASP A 423 -7.60 -1.04 7.82
CA ASP A 423 -6.49 -0.21 8.27
C ASP A 423 -5.15 -0.73 7.73
N CYS A 424 -4.09 -0.03 8.03
CA CYS A 424 -2.75 -0.35 7.54
C CYS A 424 -1.68 -0.13 8.61
N SER A 425 -0.59 -0.85 8.44
CA SER A 425 0.65 -0.66 9.20
C SER A 425 1.74 -0.15 8.26
N ILE A 426 2.49 0.87 8.72
CA ILE A 426 3.50 1.52 7.91
C ILE A 426 4.84 1.50 8.63
N GLY A 427 5.89 1.06 7.92
CA GLY A 427 7.26 1.19 8.33
C GLY A 427 7.97 2.32 7.59
N ILE A 428 8.70 3.16 8.32
CA ILE A 428 9.52 4.23 7.74
C ILE A 428 10.95 4.06 8.21
N ALA A 429 11.90 4.05 7.30
CA ALA A 429 13.32 4.10 7.62
C ALA A 429 13.92 5.40 7.08
N ILE A 430 14.52 6.18 7.97
CA ILE A 430 15.13 7.48 7.66
C ILE A 430 16.64 7.34 7.73
N ALA A 431 17.34 7.76 6.68
CA ALA A 431 18.80 7.67 6.61
C ALA A 431 19.41 8.84 5.83
N HIS A 432 20.67 9.12 6.11
CA HIS A 432 21.45 10.06 5.31
C HIS A 432 21.57 9.54 3.87
N TYR A 433 21.55 10.43 2.87
CA TYR A 433 21.56 10.07 1.44
C TYR A 433 22.74 9.19 1.01
N ARG A 434 23.83 9.14 1.78
CA ARG A 434 24.99 8.26 1.54
C ARG A 434 24.84 6.85 2.15
N ALA A 435 23.78 6.60 2.90
CA ALA A 435 23.53 5.26 3.43
C ALA A 435 23.23 4.27 2.29
N PRO A 436 23.62 2.99 2.41
CA PRO A 436 23.29 1.98 1.42
C PRO A 436 21.77 1.82 1.31
N LEU A 437 21.21 2.12 0.14
CA LEU A 437 19.75 2.08 -0.07
C LEU A 437 19.12 0.73 0.30
N GLN A 438 19.82 -0.37 0.00
CA GLN A 438 19.31 -1.72 0.31
C GLN A 438 19.10 -1.95 1.82
N ASP A 439 19.98 -1.40 2.66
CA ASP A 439 19.85 -1.52 4.11
C ASP A 439 18.69 -0.67 4.63
N VAL A 440 18.49 0.52 4.05
CA VAL A 440 17.36 1.39 4.42
C VAL A 440 16.03 0.79 3.98
N VAL A 441 15.96 0.19 2.79
CA VAL A 441 14.76 -0.55 2.34
C VAL A 441 14.46 -1.72 3.29
N ARG A 442 15.49 -2.50 3.65
CA ARG A 442 15.32 -3.61 4.59
C ARG A 442 14.83 -3.12 5.95
N ALA A 443 15.36 -2.01 6.43
CA ALA A 443 14.94 -1.41 7.70
C ALA A 443 13.49 -0.92 7.67
N ALA A 444 13.02 -0.34 6.55
CA ALA A 444 11.62 0.05 6.39
C ALA A 444 10.68 -1.17 6.44
N LEU A 445 11.04 -2.27 5.77
CA LEU A 445 10.27 -3.52 5.82
C LEU A 445 10.30 -4.16 7.23
N LEU A 446 11.40 -4.02 7.97
CA LEU A 446 11.47 -4.47 9.37
C LEU A 446 10.64 -3.57 10.28
N ALA A 447 10.64 -2.26 10.05
CA ALA A 447 9.78 -1.32 10.77
C ALA A 447 8.29 -1.61 10.53
N GLU A 448 7.89 -1.92 9.29
CA GLU A 448 6.52 -2.35 8.97
C GLU A 448 6.12 -3.60 9.78
N LYS A 449 6.99 -4.62 9.84
CA LYS A 449 6.77 -5.81 10.68
C LYS A 449 6.68 -5.47 12.16
N ARG A 450 7.45 -4.48 12.63
CA ARG A 450 7.41 -4.00 14.01
C ARG A 450 6.08 -3.30 14.29
N ALA A 451 5.56 -2.49 13.36
CA ALA A 451 4.23 -1.89 13.46
C ALA A 451 3.12 -2.94 13.61
N LYS A 452 3.27 -4.10 12.99
CA LYS A 452 2.33 -5.24 13.10
C LYS A 452 2.52 -6.10 14.33
N ASN A 453 3.66 -5.99 15.02
CA ASN A 453 3.98 -6.86 16.16
C ASN A 453 2.99 -6.62 17.33
N PRO A 454 2.30 -7.67 17.85
CA PRO A 454 1.36 -7.54 18.97
C PRO A 454 1.96 -6.93 20.24
N ALA A 455 3.27 -7.13 20.48
CA ALA A 455 3.96 -6.58 21.64
C ALA A 455 4.35 -5.10 21.50
N ARG A 456 4.21 -4.51 20.30
CA ARG A 456 4.60 -3.12 20.01
C ARG A 456 3.43 -2.35 19.35
N GLY A 457 3.49 -2.12 18.06
CA GLY A 457 2.45 -1.38 17.32
C GLY A 457 1.08 -2.08 17.30
N ASN A 458 1.07 -3.40 17.35
CA ASN A 458 -0.15 -4.24 17.31
C ASN A 458 -1.10 -3.86 16.18
N ARG A 459 -0.54 -3.68 14.96
CA ARG A 459 -1.24 -3.23 13.74
C ARG A 459 -1.84 -1.82 13.88
N SER A 460 -2.42 -1.30 12.81
CA SER A 460 -2.98 0.06 12.80
C SER A 460 -1.99 1.08 13.39
N ALA A 461 -0.75 1.04 12.90
CA ALA A 461 0.38 1.74 13.50
C ALA A 461 1.41 2.19 12.46
N VAL A 462 2.21 3.16 12.85
CA VAL A 462 3.44 3.54 12.15
C VAL A 462 4.65 3.26 13.03
N ALA A 463 5.66 2.63 12.45
CA ALA A 463 6.95 2.41 13.09
C ALA A 463 8.06 3.10 12.31
N VAL A 464 8.95 3.76 13.00
CA VAL A 464 10.05 4.53 12.41
C VAL A 464 11.39 4.00 12.87
N THR A 465 12.33 3.89 11.96
CA THR A 465 13.75 3.59 12.23
C THR A 465 14.60 4.74 11.69
N LEU A 466 15.35 5.40 12.54
CA LEU A 466 16.26 6.49 12.18
C LEU A 466 17.72 6.04 12.30
N PHE A 467 18.45 6.07 11.19
CA PHE A 467 19.89 5.85 11.17
C PHE A 467 20.62 7.18 11.37
N LYS A 468 21.24 7.34 12.52
CA LYS A 468 22.13 8.47 12.79
C LYS A 468 23.49 8.29 12.11
N ARG A 469 24.14 9.39 11.74
CA ARG A 469 25.51 9.34 11.19
C ARG A 469 26.57 8.83 12.19
N SER A 470 26.26 8.85 13.48
CA SER A 470 27.09 8.24 14.52
C SER A 470 27.13 6.71 14.47
N GLY A 471 26.27 6.07 13.67
CA GLY A 471 26.06 4.62 13.65
C GLY A 471 24.97 4.14 14.62
N GLU A 472 24.42 5.04 15.45
CA GLU A 472 23.30 4.72 16.33
C GLU A 472 22.01 4.62 15.53
N THR A 473 21.13 3.70 15.90
CA THR A 473 19.80 3.52 15.31
C THR A 473 18.75 3.77 16.38
N ASN A 474 17.82 4.67 16.10
CA ASN A 474 16.69 4.95 16.97
C ASN A 474 15.40 4.40 16.35
N GLU A 475 14.60 3.78 17.19
CA GLU A 475 13.32 3.18 16.79
C GLU A 475 12.20 3.65 17.69
N TRP A 476 11.05 3.98 17.08
CA TRP A 476 9.80 4.29 17.79
C TRP A 476 8.59 3.87 16.97
N ASP A 477 7.45 3.68 17.67
CA ASP A 477 6.20 3.23 17.08
C ASP A 477 5.03 4.04 17.68
N PHE A 478 4.04 4.36 16.84
CA PHE A 478 2.80 4.97 17.27
C PHE A 478 1.62 4.22 16.68
N LYS A 479 0.61 3.96 17.50
CA LYS A 479 -0.71 3.65 16.96
C LYS A 479 -1.32 4.91 16.33
N TRP A 480 -2.02 4.74 15.23
CA TRP A 480 -2.65 5.87 14.55
C TRP A 480 -3.59 6.67 15.44
N GLU A 481 -4.33 5.98 16.33
CA GLU A 481 -5.35 6.57 17.20
C GLU A 481 -4.85 6.86 18.63
N SER A 482 -3.54 6.78 18.89
CA SER A 482 -3.00 6.97 20.25
C SER A 482 -2.78 8.41 20.65
N GLY A 483 -2.93 9.36 19.73
CA GLY A 483 -2.50 10.74 19.96
C GLY A 483 -0.98 10.95 20.00
N GLY A 484 -0.18 9.87 19.97
CA GLY A 484 1.29 9.96 20.03
C GLY A 484 1.90 10.70 18.84
N LEU A 485 1.29 10.60 17.69
CA LEU A 485 1.73 11.28 16.47
C LEU A 485 1.45 12.80 16.53
N GLU A 486 0.30 13.16 17.06
CA GLU A 486 -0.08 14.55 17.31
C GLU A 486 0.85 15.20 18.34
N LEU A 487 1.15 14.47 19.42
CA LEU A 487 2.12 14.89 20.43
C LEU A 487 3.51 15.09 19.82
N TYR A 488 3.97 14.13 19.01
CA TYR A 488 5.25 14.24 18.29
C TYR A 488 5.32 15.52 17.44
N HIS A 489 4.28 15.79 16.64
CA HIS A 489 4.23 17.01 15.83
C HIS A 489 4.17 18.29 16.66
N ALA A 490 3.41 18.29 17.76
CA ALA A 490 3.34 19.44 18.67
C ALA A 490 4.69 19.72 19.31
N MET A 491 5.39 18.69 19.80
CA MET A 491 6.72 18.82 20.40
C MET A 491 7.76 19.27 19.36
N ALA A 492 7.78 18.68 18.16
CA ALA A 492 8.67 19.06 17.09
C ALA A 492 8.48 20.54 16.70
N SER A 493 7.23 20.99 16.55
CA SER A 493 6.90 22.39 16.25
C SER A 493 7.30 23.33 17.38
N ALA A 494 7.14 22.92 18.64
CA ALA A 494 7.51 23.74 19.78
C ALA A 494 9.04 23.86 19.93
N LEU A 495 9.79 22.79 19.64
CA LEU A 495 11.25 22.80 19.58
C LEU A 495 11.76 23.73 18.47
N ASP A 496 11.18 23.64 17.28
CA ASP A 496 11.55 24.45 16.12
C ASP A 496 11.32 25.95 16.36
N LYS A 497 10.22 26.29 17.04
CA LYS A 497 9.89 27.67 17.44
C LYS A 497 10.67 28.16 18.66
N GLY A 498 11.53 27.31 19.25
CA GLY A 498 12.25 27.67 20.49
C GLY A 498 11.36 27.76 21.74
N ALA A 499 10.10 27.32 21.68
CA ALA A 499 9.19 27.30 22.82
C ALA A 499 9.52 26.20 23.83
N LEU A 500 10.20 25.12 23.37
CA LEU A 500 10.72 24.05 24.22
C LEU A 500 12.25 23.98 24.11
N SER A 501 12.89 23.70 25.23
CA SER A 501 14.32 23.42 25.25
C SER A 501 14.63 22.04 24.65
N SER A 502 15.76 21.89 23.96
CA SER A 502 16.26 20.59 23.50
C SER A 502 16.48 19.57 24.65
N LYS A 503 16.55 20.03 25.90
CA LYS A 503 16.62 19.17 27.09
C LYS A 503 15.26 18.65 27.57
N PHE A 504 14.16 19.21 27.05
CA PHE A 504 12.81 18.84 27.49
C PHE A 504 12.51 17.34 27.38
N PRO A 505 12.78 16.67 26.25
CA PRO A 505 12.53 15.23 26.15
C PRO A 505 13.30 14.41 27.19
N TYR A 506 14.55 14.75 27.46
CA TYR A 506 15.38 14.03 28.44
C TYR A 506 14.83 14.19 29.85
N ARG A 507 14.43 15.40 30.25
CA ARG A 507 13.81 15.63 31.55
C ARG A 507 12.46 14.94 31.70
N THR A 508 11.68 14.88 30.62
CA THR A 508 10.41 14.16 30.63
C THR A 508 10.63 12.67 30.88
N ILE A 509 11.65 12.08 30.24
CA ILE A 509 12.01 10.67 30.48
C ILE A 509 12.45 10.47 31.94
N GLU A 510 13.31 11.31 32.48
CA GLU A 510 13.75 11.23 33.87
C GLU A 510 12.58 11.28 34.87
N LEU A 511 11.57 12.12 34.61
CA LEU A 511 10.38 12.27 35.44
C LEU A 511 9.43 11.06 35.30
N LEU A 512 9.34 10.45 34.12
CA LEU A 512 8.47 9.31 33.85
C LEU A 512 9.11 7.97 34.23
N GLU A 513 10.44 7.91 34.31
CA GLU A 513 11.17 6.66 34.58
C GLU A 513 10.65 5.85 35.79
N PRO A 514 10.25 6.49 36.93
CA PRO A 514 9.70 5.74 38.05
C PRO A 514 8.37 5.04 37.78
N TYR A 515 7.63 5.50 36.76
CA TYR A 515 6.31 4.97 36.38
C TYR A 515 6.39 3.96 35.24
N LEU A 516 7.58 3.75 34.66
CA LEU A 516 7.78 2.80 33.58
C LEU A 516 8.16 1.43 34.17
N ASP A 517 7.60 0.36 33.61
CA ASP A 517 7.96 -1.00 34.00
C ASP A 517 9.38 -1.34 33.47
N ARG A 518 10.35 -1.34 34.37
CA ARG A 518 11.74 -1.65 34.04
C ARG A 518 11.97 -3.09 33.57
N ALA A 519 11.09 -4.03 33.98
CA ALA A 519 11.22 -5.44 33.58
C ALA A 519 10.88 -5.67 32.11
N ALA A 520 10.11 -4.75 31.52
CA ALA A 520 9.71 -4.79 30.11
C ALA A 520 10.55 -3.86 29.22
N GLY A 521 11.46 -3.07 29.80
CA GLY A 521 12.17 -1.98 29.12
C GLY A 521 11.26 -0.79 28.83
N LEU A 522 11.85 0.28 28.28
CA LEU A 522 11.10 1.48 27.79
C LEU A 522 10.08 1.17 26.68
N GLU A 523 9.89 -0.08 26.37
CA GLU A 523 9.07 -0.60 25.26
C GLU A 523 7.59 -0.80 25.59
N ARG A 524 7.19 -0.72 26.88
CA ARG A 524 5.77 -0.81 27.27
C ARG A 524 5.21 0.56 27.62
N SER A 525 4.12 0.88 26.95
CA SER A 525 3.27 1.97 27.42
C SER A 525 2.85 1.72 28.87
N PRO A 526 2.76 2.74 29.73
CA PRO A 526 2.20 2.60 31.08
C PRO A 526 0.87 1.86 30.99
N SER A 527 0.60 0.98 31.96
CA SER A 527 -0.69 0.28 32.00
C SER A 527 -1.83 1.30 31.94
N ALA A 528 -2.78 1.08 31.05
CA ALA A 528 -3.95 1.94 30.94
C ALA A 528 -4.63 2.08 32.31
N GLY A 529 -4.59 3.24 32.89
CA GLY A 529 -5.10 3.53 34.25
C GLY A 529 -4.06 3.96 35.29
N ALA A 530 -2.75 3.81 35.00
CA ALA A 530 -1.69 4.22 35.94
C ALA A 530 -1.19 5.66 35.70
N PHE A 531 -1.55 6.26 34.57
CA PHE A 531 -1.07 7.58 34.18
C PHE A 531 -2.14 8.32 33.35
N ASP A 532 -2.59 9.45 33.86
CA ASP A 532 -3.44 10.40 33.13
C ASP A 532 -2.57 11.57 32.65
N PRO A 533 -2.28 11.66 31.35
CA PRO A 533 -1.41 12.70 30.82
C PRO A 533 -1.96 14.12 30.97
N VAL A 534 -3.25 14.27 31.26
CA VAL A 534 -3.90 15.58 31.44
C VAL A 534 -3.96 15.98 32.90
N ALA A 535 -4.13 15.03 33.81
CA ALA A 535 -4.31 15.29 35.25
C ALA A 535 -3.05 15.07 36.08
N ASP A 536 -2.01 14.45 35.53
CA ASP A 536 -0.82 14.08 36.29
C ASP A 536 0.14 15.29 36.47
N PRO A 537 0.51 15.63 37.70
CA PRO A 537 1.39 16.78 38.00
C PRO A 537 2.81 16.64 37.41
N VAL A 538 3.18 15.46 36.90
CA VAL A 538 4.48 15.23 36.25
C VAL A 538 4.61 16.04 34.96
N ILE A 539 3.53 16.09 34.15
CA ILE A 539 3.53 16.87 32.90
C ILE A 539 3.56 18.39 33.21
N GLU A 540 2.80 18.84 34.22
CA GLU A 540 2.81 20.22 34.63
C GLU A 540 4.20 20.68 35.08
N ARG A 541 4.95 19.82 35.80
CA ARG A 541 6.34 20.10 36.19
C ARG A 541 7.31 20.07 35.00
N ALA A 542 7.08 19.19 34.01
CA ALA A 542 7.92 19.10 32.82
C ALA A 542 7.68 20.28 31.86
N GLY A 543 6.45 20.80 31.78
CA GLY A 543 6.07 21.94 30.93
C GLY A 543 6.40 23.33 31.49
N GLY A 544 6.70 23.45 32.76
CA GLY A 544 6.98 24.69 33.44
C GLY A 544 8.44 25.16 33.40
N TRP A 545 9.19 24.78 32.36
CA TRP A 545 10.61 25.14 32.20
C TRP A 545 10.89 25.78 30.84
#